data_cc2c54469fb1a969dc502c5e011ec401
#
_entry.id   cc2c54469fb1a969dc502c5e011ec401
#
_cell.length_a   1.000
_cell.length_b   1.000
_cell.length_c   1.000
_cell.angle_alpha   90.00
_cell.angle_beta   90.00
_cell.angle_gamma   90.00
#
_symmetry.space_group_name_H-M   'P 1'
#
loop_
_entity.id
_entity.type
_entity.pdbx_description
1 polymer ?
#
loop_
_entity_poly.entity_id
_entity_poly.type
_entity_poly.pdbx_seq_one_letter_code
_entity_poly.pdbx_strand_id
1 'polypeptide(L)'
;SRYSAFVLVKPEYIVKTTLPAQQNLLDIQAIESWAKETDWAGLEIITHTPKLGKRHAQVEFKAYFNISDNKDDGIQAHHELSAFVKVTDKANNDARWYFLDPTVSMTVTQKQPCICGSGEKFKRCCGAYI
;
A
#
# COMPACT_ATOMS: atom_id res chain seq x y z
N SER A 1 4.87 -2.31 -9.27
CA SER A 1 5.78 -3.25 -8.59
C SER A 1 5.08 -4.09 -7.52
N ARG A 2 4.20 -3.49 -6.71
CA ARG A 2 3.46 -4.26 -5.69
C ARG A 2 2.52 -5.28 -6.30
N TYR A 3 1.81 -4.93 -7.38
CA TYR A 3 0.96 -5.88 -8.09
C TYR A 3 1.78 -7.09 -8.58
N SER A 4 2.94 -6.83 -9.18
CA SER A 4 3.82 -7.91 -9.61
C SER A 4 4.27 -8.78 -8.44
N ALA A 5 4.50 -8.17 -7.27
CA ALA A 5 4.88 -8.92 -6.07
C ALA A 5 3.74 -9.82 -5.57
N PHE A 6 2.49 -9.42 -5.71
CA PHE A 6 1.35 -10.30 -5.42
C PHE A 6 1.26 -11.44 -6.42
N VAL A 7 1.40 -11.15 -7.71
CA VAL A 7 1.35 -12.18 -8.77
C VAL A 7 2.44 -13.21 -8.57
N LEU A 8 3.67 -12.77 -8.24
CA LEU A 8 4.82 -13.63 -8.05
C LEU A 8 4.93 -14.23 -6.65
N VAL A 9 4.00 -13.90 -5.77
CA VAL A 9 3.95 -14.34 -4.36
C VAL A 9 5.26 -13.97 -3.65
N LYS A 10 5.50 -12.66 -3.54
CA LYS A 10 6.66 -12.09 -2.86
C LYS A 10 6.20 -11.30 -1.62
N PRO A 11 5.73 -12.00 -0.55
CA PRO A 11 5.18 -11.29 0.61
C PRO A 11 6.22 -10.41 1.31
N GLU A 12 7.49 -10.79 1.29
CA GLU A 12 8.56 -9.99 1.90
C GLU A 12 8.68 -8.61 1.22
N TYR A 13 8.51 -8.55 -0.10
CA TYR A 13 8.52 -7.28 -0.83
C TYR A 13 7.33 -6.41 -0.44
N ILE A 14 6.16 -7.00 -0.28
CA ILE A 14 4.96 -6.28 0.16
C ILE A 14 5.20 -5.65 1.53
N VAL A 15 5.73 -6.42 2.49
CA VAL A 15 6.06 -5.90 3.83
C VAL A 15 7.12 -4.81 3.75
N LYS A 16 8.20 -5.06 3.03
CA LYS A 16 9.33 -4.13 2.93
C LYS A 16 8.95 -2.79 2.31
N THR A 17 7.98 -2.77 1.39
CA THR A 17 7.51 -1.55 0.73
C THR A 17 6.36 -0.86 1.45
N THR A 18 5.90 -1.41 2.57
CA THR A 18 4.94 -0.76 3.46
C THR A 18 5.70 0.11 4.45
N LEU A 19 5.09 1.21 4.89
CA LEU A 19 5.72 2.14 5.83
C LEU A 19 6.31 1.38 7.03
N PRO A 20 7.59 1.62 7.40
CA PRO A 20 8.25 0.86 8.46
C PRO A 20 7.47 0.77 9.77
N ALA A 21 6.80 1.85 10.20
CA ALA A 21 6.00 1.84 11.42
C ALA A 21 4.81 0.88 11.36
N GLN A 22 4.40 0.46 10.18
CA GLN A 22 3.29 -0.47 9.98
C GLN A 22 3.74 -1.90 9.71
N GLN A 23 5.02 -2.13 9.39
CA GLN A 23 5.48 -3.43 8.93
C GLN A 23 5.24 -4.56 9.94
N ASN A 24 5.47 -4.30 11.23
CA ASN A 24 5.28 -5.31 12.27
C ASN A 24 3.82 -5.59 12.60
N LEU A 25 2.90 -4.80 12.05
CA LEU A 25 1.45 -5.02 12.21
C LEU A 25 0.87 -5.85 11.07
N LEU A 26 1.66 -6.16 10.04
CA LEU A 26 1.22 -6.95 8.91
C LEU A 26 1.33 -8.45 9.23
N ASP A 27 0.34 -9.20 8.73
CA ASP A 27 0.34 -10.65 8.79
C ASP A 27 0.91 -11.20 7.48
N ILE A 28 2.18 -11.56 7.49
CA ILE A 28 2.87 -12.02 6.28
C ILE A 28 2.28 -13.32 5.75
N GLN A 29 1.78 -14.20 6.63
CA GLN A 29 1.16 -15.45 6.20
C GLN A 29 -0.18 -15.19 5.50
N ALA A 30 -0.95 -14.23 5.99
CA ALA A 30 -2.20 -13.84 5.34
C ALA A 30 -1.94 -13.21 3.97
N ILE A 31 -0.91 -12.38 3.86
CA ILE A 31 -0.50 -11.78 2.58
C ILE A 31 -0.11 -12.88 1.58
N GLU A 32 0.70 -13.83 2.03
CA GLU A 32 1.13 -14.96 1.19
C GLU A 32 -0.05 -15.80 0.73
N SER A 33 -0.95 -16.15 1.65
CA SER A 33 -2.14 -16.95 1.33
C SER A 33 -3.03 -16.25 0.32
N TRP A 34 -3.30 -14.96 0.54
CA TRP A 34 -4.12 -14.19 -0.39
C TRP A 34 -3.48 -14.10 -1.77
N ALA A 35 -2.18 -13.90 -1.83
CA ALA A 35 -1.45 -13.83 -3.10
C ALA A 35 -1.50 -15.15 -3.85
N LYS A 36 -1.32 -16.28 -3.14
CA LYS A 36 -1.36 -17.62 -3.75
C LYS A 36 -2.74 -18.03 -4.20
N GLU A 37 -3.76 -17.72 -3.40
CA GLU A 37 -5.14 -18.16 -3.64
C GLU A 37 -5.88 -17.29 -4.65
N THR A 38 -5.36 -16.12 -4.97
CA THR A 38 -5.99 -15.19 -5.91
C THR A 38 -5.48 -15.46 -7.32
N ASP A 39 -6.42 -15.69 -8.24
CA ASP A 39 -6.10 -15.87 -9.66
C ASP A 39 -6.10 -14.50 -10.34
N TRP A 40 -4.94 -13.89 -10.39
CA TRP A 40 -4.79 -12.53 -10.91
C TRP A 40 -4.96 -12.47 -12.43
N ALA A 41 -5.71 -11.49 -12.90
CA ALA A 41 -6.11 -11.38 -14.30
C ALA A 41 -5.72 -10.06 -14.97
N GLY A 42 -5.04 -9.16 -14.26
CA GLY A 42 -4.55 -7.93 -14.85
C GLY A 42 -4.64 -6.73 -13.92
N LEU A 43 -4.06 -5.64 -14.36
CA LEU A 43 -3.99 -4.38 -13.62
C LEU A 43 -4.35 -3.23 -14.55
N GLU A 44 -5.20 -2.32 -14.05
CA GLU A 44 -5.53 -1.08 -14.75
C GLU A 44 -5.27 0.10 -13.83
N ILE A 45 -4.39 1.00 -14.24
CA ILE A 45 -4.16 2.26 -13.53
C ILE A 45 -5.20 3.26 -14.01
N ILE A 46 -6.04 3.73 -13.09
CA ILE A 46 -7.11 4.69 -13.40
C ILE A 46 -6.58 6.11 -13.32
N THR A 47 -5.93 6.44 -12.20
CA THR A 47 -5.41 7.78 -11.96
C THR A 47 -4.11 7.67 -11.18
N HIS A 48 -3.16 8.53 -11.52
CA HIS A 48 -1.91 8.65 -10.79
C HIS A 48 -1.71 10.10 -10.41
N THR A 49 -1.64 10.37 -9.11
CA THR A 49 -1.35 11.70 -8.57
C THR A 49 0.02 11.65 -7.91
N PRO A 50 1.09 12.00 -8.65
CA PRO A 50 2.46 11.80 -8.17
C PRO A 50 2.88 12.79 -7.09
N LYS A 51 2.10 13.84 -6.89
CA LYS A 51 2.46 14.90 -5.96
C LYS A 51 1.24 15.39 -5.18
N LEU A 52 1.17 14.99 -3.92
CA LEU A 52 0.18 15.46 -2.96
C LEU A 52 0.92 16.08 -1.79
N GLY A 53 0.84 17.41 -1.65
CA GLY A 53 1.63 18.12 -0.65
C GLY A 53 3.12 17.91 -0.89
N LYS A 54 3.88 17.80 0.20
CA LYS A 54 5.34 17.72 0.13
C LYS A 54 5.89 16.31 -0.02
N ARG A 55 5.14 15.29 0.38
CA ARG A 55 5.70 13.94 0.51
C ARG A 55 4.75 12.80 0.23
N HIS A 56 3.62 13.07 -0.39
CA HIS A 56 2.62 12.04 -0.65
C HIS A 56 2.32 11.88 -2.13
N ALA A 57 1.79 10.73 -2.49
CA ALA A 57 1.28 10.41 -3.81
C ALA A 57 0.12 9.45 -3.67
N GLN A 58 -0.73 9.38 -4.68
CA GLN A 58 -1.84 8.42 -4.73
C GLN A 58 -1.89 7.75 -6.09
N VAL A 59 -2.31 6.50 -6.10
CA VAL A 59 -2.59 5.74 -7.32
C VAL A 59 -3.95 5.07 -7.15
N GLU A 60 -4.86 5.38 -8.05
CA GLU A 60 -6.14 4.68 -8.14
C GLU A 60 -6.02 3.60 -9.21
N PHE A 61 -6.40 2.38 -8.86
CA PHE A 61 -6.25 1.25 -9.78
C PHE A 61 -7.31 0.20 -9.57
N LYS A 62 -7.45 -0.68 -10.55
CA LYS A 62 -8.21 -1.92 -10.43
C LYS A 62 -7.28 -3.10 -10.69
N ALA A 63 -7.24 -4.03 -9.75
CA ALA A 63 -6.57 -5.32 -9.92
C ALA A 63 -7.63 -6.36 -10.20
N TYR A 64 -7.57 -6.96 -11.38
CA TYR A 64 -8.57 -7.92 -11.82
C TYR A 64 -8.18 -9.33 -11.38
N PHE A 65 -9.18 -10.12 -11.04
CA PHE A 65 -8.98 -11.51 -10.63
C PHE A 65 -10.20 -12.36 -10.98
N ASN A 66 -9.99 -13.65 -11.15
CA ASN A 66 -11.05 -14.63 -11.38
C ASN A 66 -11.54 -15.14 -10.03
N ILE A 67 -12.87 -15.19 -9.85
CA ILE A 67 -13.47 -15.53 -8.56
C ILE A 67 -13.81 -17.00 -8.38
N SER A 68 -13.76 -17.78 -9.45
CA SER A 68 -14.06 -19.20 -9.34
C SER A 68 -13.31 -19.99 -10.41
N ASP A 69 -13.23 -21.30 -10.21
CA ASP A 69 -12.71 -22.24 -11.21
C ASP A 69 -13.59 -22.31 -12.45
N ASN A 70 -14.79 -21.79 -12.37
CA ASN A 70 -15.72 -21.71 -13.49
C ASN A 70 -15.53 -20.38 -14.21
N LYS A 71 -14.94 -20.44 -15.41
CA LYS A 71 -14.64 -19.28 -16.23
C LYS A 71 -15.86 -18.45 -16.62
N ASP A 72 -17.05 -19.01 -16.48
CA ASP A 72 -18.30 -18.33 -16.83
C ASP A 72 -18.74 -17.31 -15.79
N ASP A 73 -18.17 -17.34 -14.57
CA ASP A 73 -18.55 -16.43 -13.48
C ASP A 73 -17.85 -15.07 -13.58
N GLY A 74 -16.97 -14.91 -14.53
CA GLY A 74 -16.41 -13.62 -14.87
C GLY A 74 -15.22 -13.19 -14.02
N ILE A 75 -14.72 -12.00 -14.36
CA ILE A 75 -13.57 -11.38 -13.72
C ILE A 75 -14.10 -10.29 -12.80
N GLN A 76 -13.58 -10.24 -11.58
CA GLN A 76 -13.87 -9.17 -10.64
C GLN A 76 -12.69 -8.23 -10.50
N ALA A 77 -12.96 -7.03 -10.00
CA ALA A 77 -11.95 -6.02 -9.80
C ALA A 77 -11.84 -5.66 -8.32
N HIS A 78 -10.62 -5.68 -7.81
CA HIS A 78 -10.28 -5.04 -6.55
C HIS A 78 -9.91 -3.59 -6.87
N HIS A 79 -10.81 -2.67 -6.53
CA HIS A 79 -10.63 -1.24 -6.81
C HIS A 79 -10.09 -0.56 -5.56
N GLU A 80 -8.97 0.13 -5.69
CA GLU A 80 -8.32 0.76 -4.54
C GLU A 80 -7.74 2.12 -4.93
N LEU A 81 -7.78 3.02 -3.97
CA LEU A 81 -7.03 4.28 -4.00
C LEU A 81 -5.91 4.15 -2.96
N SER A 82 -4.71 3.87 -3.42
CA SER A 82 -3.56 3.65 -2.56
C SER A 82 -2.79 4.94 -2.34
N ALA A 83 -2.47 5.22 -1.08
CA ALA A 83 -1.64 6.35 -0.71
C ALA A 83 -0.21 5.89 -0.44
N PHE A 84 0.75 6.72 -0.81
CA PHE A 84 2.18 6.49 -0.62
C PHE A 84 2.80 7.70 0.05
N VAL A 85 3.82 7.46 0.85
CA VAL A 85 4.58 8.53 1.52
C VAL A 85 6.06 8.39 1.18
N LYS A 86 6.69 9.51 0.91
CA LYS A 86 8.13 9.60 0.66
C LYS A 86 8.83 9.88 1.98
N VAL A 87 9.69 8.96 2.40
CA VAL A 87 10.48 9.09 3.62
C VAL A 87 11.92 9.34 3.24
N THR A 88 12.50 10.41 3.75
CA THR A 88 13.89 10.78 3.50
C THR A 88 14.76 10.38 4.68
N ASP A 89 15.78 9.57 4.41
CA ASP A 89 16.82 9.25 5.38
C ASP A 89 17.84 10.38 5.35
N LYS A 90 17.84 11.20 6.39
CA LYS A 90 18.72 12.38 6.47
C LYS A 90 20.20 12.01 6.55
N ALA A 91 20.51 10.83 7.09
CA ALA A 91 21.89 10.36 7.23
C ALA A 91 22.53 10.04 5.88
N ASN A 92 21.75 9.46 4.96
CA ASN A 92 22.22 9.04 3.64
C ASN A 92 21.72 9.93 2.51
N ASN A 93 20.89 10.92 2.81
CA ASN A 93 20.22 11.75 1.81
C ASN A 93 19.44 10.90 0.78
N ASP A 94 18.88 9.79 1.24
CA ASP A 94 18.16 8.82 0.42
C ASP A 94 16.67 8.94 0.72
N ALA A 95 15.86 8.97 -0.34
CA ALA A 95 14.41 9.08 -0.22
C ALA A 95 13.75 7.86 -0.84
N ARG A 96 12.81 7.27 -0.11
CA ARG A 96 12.09 6.08 -0.57
C ARG A 96 10.59 6.25 -0.40
N TRP A 97 9.83 5.70 -1.32
CA TRP A 97 8.39 5.65 -1.27
C TRP A 97 7.92 4.40 -0.54
N TYR A 98 6.94 4.58 0.35
CA TYR A 98 6.32 3.47 1.08
C TYR A 98 4.82 3.53 0.95
N PHE A 99 4.19 2.38 0.87
CA PHE A 99 2.74 2.25 0.88
C PHE A 99 2.20 2.51 2.29
N LEU A 100 1.12 3.30 2.38
CA LEU A 100 0.37 3.52 3.61
C LEU A 100 -0.81 2.55 3.63
N ASP A 101 -0.78 1.58 4.54
CA ASP A 101 -1.83 0.56 4.63
C ASP A 101 -2.97 1.07 5.51
N PRO A 102 -4.17 1.29 4.93
CA PRO A 102 -5.31 1.78 5.71
C PRO A 102 -5.99 0.69 6.53
N THR A 103 -5.63 -0.57 6.32
CA THR A 103 -6.30 -1.71 6.95
C THR A 103 -5.69 -2.12 8.29
N VAL A 104 -4.46 -1.69 8.60
CA VAL A 104 -3.84 -2.05 9.87
C VAL A 104 -4.34 -1.16 11.00
N SER A 105 -4.62 -1.77 12.15
CA SER A 105 -5.06 -1.05 13.33
C SER A 105 -3.88 -0.40 14.03
N MET A 106 -3.93 0.92 14.18
CA MET A 106 -2.90 1.68 14.89
C MET A 106 -3.53 2.55 15.97
N THR A 107 -2.86 2.64 17.11
CA THR A 107 -3.28 3.51 18.22
C THR A 107 -2.62 4.88 18.09
N VAL A 108 -2.89 5.57 16.97
CA VAL A 108 -2.31 6.88 16.68
C VAL A 108 -3.36 7.96 16.86
N THR A 109 -3.05 8.98 17.66
CA THR A 109 -3.93 10.14 17.80
C THR A 109 -3.67 11.15 16.69
N GLN A 110 -4.68 11.96 16.36
CA GLN A 110 -4.59 12.95 15.29
C GLN A 110 -3.50 14.00 15.53
N LYS A 111 -3.24 14.32 16.80
CA LYS A 111 -2.26 15.35 17.18
C LYS A 111 -0.86 14.81 17.39
N GLN A 112 -0.68 13.51 17.37
CA GLN A 112 0.60 12.85 17.55
C GLN A 112 1.51 13.10 16.34
N PRO A 113 2.85 13.08 16.51
CA PRO A 113 3.75 13.12 15.36
C PRO A 113 3.45 11.98 14.37
N CYS A 114 3.55 12.28 13.08
CA CYS A 114 3.21 11.31 12.07
C CYS A 114 4.12 10.09 12.09
N ILE A 115 3.53 8.93 11.86
CA ILE A 115 4.23 7.64 11.80
C ILE A 115 5.29 7.56 10.72
N CYS A 116 5.26 8.45 9.73
CA CYS A 116 6.27 8.50 8.66
C CYS A 116 7.58 9.17 9.09
N GLY A 117 7.61 9.78 10.28
CA GLY A 117 8.81 10.45 10.78
C GLY A 117 9.03 11.85 10.22
N SER A 118 8.04 12.46 9.57
CA SER A 118 8.18 13.78 8.95
C SER A 118 8.27 14.93 9.94
N GLY A 119 7.84 14.72 11.20
CA GLY A 119 7.75 15.77 12.19
C GLY A 119 6.43 16.52 12.18
N GLU A 120 5.60 16.33 11.15
CA GLU A 120 4.27 16.90 11.08
C GLU A 120 3.30 16.12 11.97
N LYS A 121 2.18 16.75 12.35
CA LYS A 121 1.12 16.03 13.06
C LYS A 121 0.48 15.00 12.13
N PHE A 122 0.10 13.85 12.68
CA PHE A 122 -0.49 12.76 11.89
C PHE A 122 -1.68 13.26 11.05
N LYS A 123 -2.60 14.03 11.62
CA LYS A 123 -3.78 14.53 10.91
C LYS A 123 -3.46 15.42 9.71
N ARG A 124 -2.27 16.04 9.69
CA ARG A 124 -1.82 16.93 8.62
C ARG A 124 -0.82 16.27 7.68
N CYS A 125 -0.53 15.00 7.89
CA CYS A 125 0.41 14.23 7.09
C CYS A 125 -0.28 12.95 6.60
N CYS A 126 0.19 11.78 7.03
CA CYS A 126 -0.37 10.51 6.56
C CYS A 126 -1.85 10.32 6.94
N GLY A 127 -2.27 10.87 8.08
CA GLY A 127 -3.66 10.77 8.52
C GLY A 127 -4.68 11.43 7.59
N ALA A 128 -4.24 12.29 6.70
CA ALA A 128 -5.11 12.90 5.70
C ALA A 128 -5.44 11.94 4.55
N TYR A 129 -4.69 10.84 4.41
CA TYR A 129 -4.79 9.95 3.26
C TYR A 129 -5.18 8.50 3.63
N ILE A 130 -5.32 8.22 4.92
CA ILE A 130 -5.75 6.88 5.37
C ILE A 130 -6.83 6.91 6.43
#